data_d42298357cf9e413189def467cf79cfc
#
_entry.id   d42298357cf9e413189def467cf79cfc
#
_cell.length_a   1.000
_cell.length_b   1.000
_cell.length_c   1.000
_cell.angle_alpha   90.00
_cell.angle_beta   90.00
_cell.angle_gamma   90.00
#
_symmetry.space_group_name_H-M   'P 1'
#
loop_
_entity.id
_entity.type
_entity.pdbx_description
1 polymer ?
#
loop_
_entity_poly.entity_id
_entity_poly.type
_entity_poly.pdbx_seq_one_letter_code
_entity_poly.pdbx_strand_id
1 'polypeptide(L)'
;MNREKNFVSAVIYVHNAEERVADFVDTVVAILENNFEHSEVICVNDDSTDGSLERIRAVQADPARVSLSVVNMSYYHGVETAMNAGTDLAIGDFVFEFDDTVLDFTEETVMQVYRRALEGYDIVSAFPDRGERLTSRLFYKAFEQLSSRSYHFTSERFRILSRRVINRISTMNTMTIYRKAVYANCGLKTDHIVYKADAGRQEGKDRQERKYRRRLATDSLILFTEVGYRFSIGMTLLMMSLSVVMVIYTLVTYFTAHPVEGWTTTILFLSLGFFGLFGILTIAVKYLQLIVDMVFKRKHYSFESVEKITQ
;
A
#
# COMPACT_ATOMS: atom_id res chain seq x y z
N MET A 1 27.93 24.21 4.96
CA MET A 1 27.98 22.78 4.54
C MET A 1 27.93 22.74 3.03
N ASN A 2 28.72 21.88 2.36
CA ASN A 2 28.49 21.65 0.93
C ASN A 2 27.15 20.93 0.78
N ARG A 3 26.27 21.47 -0.08
CA ARG A 3 25.00 20.84 -0.41
C ARG A 3 25.20 19.65 -1.34
N GLU A 4 24.28 18.72 -1.27
CA GLU A 4 24.25 17.55 -2.16
C GLU A 4 23.84 17.98 -3.58
N LYS A 5 24.52 17.41 -4.59
CA LYS A 5 24.31 17.79 -6.00
C LYS A 5 23.23 16.97 -6.71
N ASN A 6 22.85 15.82 -6.12
CA ASN A 6 21.76 15.00 -6.70
C ASN A 6 20.45 15.79 -6.67
N PHE A 7 19.69 15.70 -7.74
CA PHE A 7 18.35 16.25 -7.77
C PHE A 7 17.39 15.32 -7.00
N VAL A 8 16.69 15.88 -6.02
CA VAL A 8 15.83 15.10 -5.14
C VAL A 8 14.38 15.59 -5.25
N SER A 9 13.45 14.66 -5.39
CA SER A 9 12.02 14.93 -5.32
C SER A 9 11.44 14.48 -3.98
N ALA A 10 10.51 15.25 -3.41
CA ALA A 10 9.68 14.84 -2.30
C ALA A 10 8.21 14.80 -2.73
N VAL A 11 7.60 13.63 -2.70
CA VAL A 11 6.18 13.44 -3.02
C VAL A 11 5.41 13.28 -1.71
N ILE A 12 4.40 14.11 -1.50
CA ILE A 12 3.66 14.22 -0.25
C ILE A 12 2.17 13.98 -0.54
N TYR A 13 1.60 12.95 0.11
CA TYR A 13 0.17 12.68 0.06
C TYR A 13 -0.60 13.62 0.98
N VAL A 14 -1.66 14.23 0.43
CA VAL A 14 -2.53 15.14 1.15
C VAL A 14 -4.00 14.77 0.92
N HIS A 15 -4.74 14.55 2.00
CA HIS A 15 -6.18 14.40 2.00
C HIS A 15 -6.74 14.88 3.33
N ASN A 16 -7.54 15.96 3.31
CA ASN A 16 -8.16 16.56 4.48
C ASN A 16 -7.17 16.75 5.65
N ALA A 17 -6.13 17.55 5.40
CA ALA A 17 -5.00 17.77 6.31
C ALA A 17 -4.74 19.26 6.62
N GLU A 18 -5.78 20.12 6.58
CA GLU A 18 -5.69 21.57 6.71
C GLU A 18 -4.85 22.03 7.92
N GLU A 19 -5.00 21.37 9.07
CA GLU A 19 -4.36 21.78 10.33
C GLU A 19 -2.84 21.52 10.36
N ARG A 20 -2.30 20.68 9.45
CA ARG A 20 -0.93 20.17 9.54
C ARG A 20 -0.14 20.23 8.24
N VAL A 21 -0.82 20.37 7.10
CA VAL A 21 -0.17 20.28 5.79
C VAL A 21 0.84 21.41 5.59
N ALA A 22 0.54 22.62 6.04
CA ALA A 22 1.45 23.76 5.91
C ALA A 22 2.76 23.51 6.67
N ASP A 23 2.68 23.22 7.97
CA ASP A 23 3.86 22.94 8.81
C ASP A 23 4.69 21.77 8.28
N PHE A 24 4.01 20.74 7.74
CA PHE A 24 4.68 19.58 7.16
C PHE A 24 5.45 19.97 5.89
N VAL A 25 4.79 20.66 4.95
CA VAL A 25 5.40 21.06 3.68
C VAL A 25 6.52 22.08 3.91
N ASP A 26 6.32 23.07 4.79
CA ASP A 26 7.36 24.03 5.19
C ASP A 26 8.60 23.32 5.74
N THR A 27 8.39 22.31 6.60
CA THR A 27 9.51 21.52 7.15
C THR A 27 10.24 20.74 6.06
N VAL A 28 9.52 20.06 5.15
CA VAL A 28 10.16 19.33 4.06
C VAL A 28 10.90 20.27 3.12
N VAL A 29 10.31 21.41 2.76
CA VAL A 29 10.97 22.45 1.94
C VAL A 29 12.26 22.92 2.62
N ALA A 30 12.22 23.28 3.91
CA ALA A 30 13.39 23.71 4.65
C ALA A 30 14.51 22.65 4.69
N ILE A 31 14.15 21.38 4.89
CA ILE A 31 15.11 20.26 4.85
C ILE A 31 15.78 20.17 3.46
N LEU A 32 15.01 20.29 2.39
CA LEU A 32 15.55 20.20 1.03
C LEU A 32 16.41 21.41 0.70
N GLU A 33 16.00 22.64 1.03
CA GLU A 33 16.76 23.87 0.81
C GLU A 33 18.10 23.87 1.55
N ASN A 34 18.14 23.31 2.75
CA ASN A 34 19.34 23.27 3.56
C ASN A 34 20.37 22.28 3.01
N ASN A 35 19.92 21.15 2.48
CA ASN A 35 20.80 20.01 2.20
C ASN A 35 21.08 19.78 0.71
N PHE A 36 20.23 20.27 -0.23
CA PHE A 36 20.39 20.02 -1.66
C PHE A 36 20.60 21.33 -2.44
N GLU A 37 21.29 21.23 -3.57
CA GLU A 37 21.47 22.39 -4.47
C GLU A 37 20.17 22.69 -5.21
N HIS A 38 19.49 21.65 -5.70
CA HIS A 38 18.22 21.74 -6.39
C HIS A 38 17.32 20.55 -6.02
N SER A 39 16.05 20.83 -5.82
CA SER A 39 15.06 19.83 -5.45
C SER A 39 13.64 20.24 -5.87
N GLU A 40 12.71 19.30 -5.75
CA GLU A 40 11.30 19.58 -5.95
C GLU A 40 10.43 18.94 -4.87
N VAL A 41 9.31 19.58 -4.58
CA VAL A 41 8.24 19.09 -3.72
C VAL A 41 6.97 18.99 -4.54
N ILE A 42 6.36 17.82 -4.55
CA ILE A 42 5.10 17.53 -5.25
C ILE A 42 4.07 17.13 -4.21
N CYS A 43 3.14 18.02 -3.89
CA CYS A 43 2.00 17.72 -3.04
C CYS A 43 0.90 17.09 -3.88
N VAL A 44 0.45 15.89 -3.54
CA VAL A 44 -0.66 15.21 -4.23
C VAL A 44 -1.92 15.39 -3.40
N ASN A 45 -2.76 16.32 -3.80
CA ASN A 45 -4.04 16.61 -3.19
C ASN A 45 -5.09 15.62 -3.70
N ASP A 46 -5.45 14.64 -2.89
CA ASP A 46 -6.38 13.56 -3.23
C ASP A 46 -7.82 13.94 -2.85
N ASP A 47 -8.39 14.89 -3.62
CA ASP A 47 -9.78 15.33 -3.45
C ASP A 47 -10.08 15.83 -2.01
N SER A 48 -9.22 16.72 -1.48
CA SER A 48 -9.48 17.35 -0.19
C SER A 48 -10.66 18.31 -0.28
N THR A 49 -11.54 18.27 0.74
CA THR A 49 -12.75 19.10 0.85
C THR A 49 -12.61 20.21 1.90
N ASP A 50 -11.46 20.26 2.58
CA ASP A 50 -11.09 21.28 3.59
C ASP A 50 -10.14 22.32 3.00
N GLY A 51 -9.59 23.21 3.83
CA GLY A 51 -8.63 24.24 3.43
C GLY A 51 -7.21 23.74 3.11
N SER A 52 -6.98 22.43 2.91
CA SER A 52 -5.65 21.87 2.66
C SER A 52 -4.95 22.50 1.46
N LEU A 53 -5.66 22.68 0.35
CA LEU A 53 -5.10 23.22 -0.89
C LEU A 53 -4.64 24.68 -0.71
N GLU A 54 -5.46 25.50 -0.05
CA GLU A 54 -5.16 26.89 0.27
C GLU A 54 -3.93 27.00 1.17
N ARG A 55 -3.80 26.09 2.13
CA ARG A 55 -2.63 26.02 3.03
C ARG A 55 -1.36 25.68 2.28
N ILE A 56 -1.39 24.74 1.33
CA ILE A 56 -0.22 24.43 0.50
C ILE A 56 0.17 25.61 -0.39
N ARG A 57 -0.80 26.31 -0.98
CA ARG A 57 -0.55 27.49 -1.81
C ARG A 57 0.09 28.65 -1.05
N ALA A 58 -0.10 28.71 0.26
CA ALA A 58 0.49 29.74 1.13
C ALA A 58 1.94 29.45 1.53
N VAL A 59 2.44 28.22 1.31
CA VAL A 59 3.83 27.83 1.60
C VAL A 59 4.78 28.58 0.69
N GLN A 60 5.86 29.11 1.27
CA GLN A 60 6.90 29.80 0.52
C GLN A 60 8.14 28.91 0.39
N ALA A 61 8.71 28.89 -0.80
CA ALA A 61 9.97 28.22 -1.08
C ALA A 61 10.84 29.10 -1.98
N ASP A 62 12.15 29.01 -1.85
CA ASP A 62 13.09 29.68 -2.75
C ASP A 62 13.02 29.03 -4.14
N PRO A 63 12.46 29.73 -5.17
CA PRO A 63 12.29 29.11 -6.50
C PRO A 63 13.62 28.73 -7.17
N ALA A 64 14.72 29.31 -6.73
CA ALA A 64 16.05 28.96 -7.24
C ALA A 64 16.53 27.59 -6.74
N ARG A 65 15.93 27.05 -5.68
CA ARG A 65 16.36 25.82 -5.01
C ARG A 65 15.30 24.72 -4.99
N VAL A 66 14.07 25.09 -4.64
CA VAL A 66 12.96 24.14 -4.49
C VAL A 66 11.81 24.55 -5.39
N SER A 67 11.46 23.67 -6.31
CA SER A 67 10.23 23.80 -7.09
C SER A 67 9.07 23.15 -6.31
N LEU A 68 8.09 23.94 -5.89
CA LEU A 68 6.88 23.44 -5.23
C LEU A 68 5.72 23.38 -6.23
N SER A 69 5.09 22.21 -6.34
CA SER A 69 3.92 22.00 -7.18
C SER A 69 2.84 21.19 -6.48
N VAL A 70 1.60 21.34 -6.93
CA VAL A 70 0.45 20.58 -6.44
C VAL A 70 -0.20 19.83 -7.61
N VAL A 71 -0.46 18.54 -7.40
CA VAL A 71 -1.25 17.69 -8.29
C VAL A 71 -2.63 17.54 -7.66
N ASN A 72 -3.66 18.09 -8.28
CA ASN A 72 -5.04 17.94 -7.84
C ASN A 72 -5.65 16.72 -8.51
N MET A 73 -6.03 15.72 -7.72
CA MET A 73 -6.71 14.53 -8.23
C MET A 73 -8.18 14.86 -8.54
N SER A 74 -8.74 14.27 -9.59
CA SER A 74 -10.11 14.54 -10.04
C SER A 74 -11.20 14.05 -9.08
N TYR A 75 -10.89 13.09 -8.23
CA TYR A 75 -11.72 12.49 -7.18
C TYR A 75 -10.84 11.68 -6.23
N TYR A 76 -11.39 11.23 -5.10
CA TYR A 76 -10.65 10.45 -4.13
C TYR A 76 -10.18 9.09 -4.69
N HIS A 77 -8.88 8.91 -4.80
CA HIS A 77 -8.23 7.68 -5.31
C HIS A 77 -7.62 6.82 -4.19
N GLY A 78 -7.32 7.41 -3.05
CA GLY A 78 -6.57 6.80 -1.95
C GLY A 78 -5.05 6.88 -2.15
N VAL A 79 -4.33 6.76 -1.02
CA VAL A 79 -2.88 7.02 -0.94
C VAL A 79 -2.04 6.26 -1.96
N GLU A 80 -2.36 5.00 -2.24
CA GLU A 80 -1.55 4.18 -3.15
C GLU A 80 -1.59 4.71 -4.59
N THR A 81 -2.77 5.08 -5.05
CA THR A 81 -2.98 5.57 -6.42
C THR A 81 -2.52 7.02 -6.58
N ALA A 82 -2.85 7.87 -5.62
CA ALA A 82 -2.45 9.28 -5.62
C ALA A 82 -0.93 9.44 -5.59
N MET A 83 -0.24 8.68 -4.74
CA MET A 83 1.23 8.72 -4.69
C MET A 83 1.89 8.23 -5.97
N ASN A 84 1.30 7.27 -6.70
CA ASN A 84 1.80 6.90 -8.03
C ASN A 84 1.76 8.08 -8.99
N ALA A 85 0.69 8.89 -8.97
CA ALA A 85 0.60 10.08 -9.81
C ALA A 85 1.72 11.08 -9.51
N GLY A 86 2.01 11.32 -8.21
CA GLY A 86 3.12 12.18 -7.82
C GLY A 86 4.49 11.61 -8.18
N THR A 87 4.69 10.32 -7.97
CA THR A 87 5.97 9.66 -8.27
C THR A 87 6.26 9.59 -9.79
N ASP A 88 5.22 9.43 -10.62
CA ASP A 88 5.37 9.46 -12.07
C ASP A 88 5.75 10.86 -12.60
N LEU A 89 5.36 11.91 -11.91
CA LEU A 89 5.73 13.30 -12.23
C LEU A 89 7.11 13.70 -11.69
N ALA A 90 7.59 13.01 -10.65
CA ALA A 90 8.86 13.30 -10.01
C ALA A 90 10.04 13.04 -10.96
N ILE A 91 10.96 14.00 -11.07
CA ILE A 91 12.13 13.94 -11.96
C ILE A 91 13.47 13.70 -11.25
N GLY A 92 13.50 13.72 -9.91
CA GLY A 92 14.72 13.56 -9.11
C GLY A 92 15.44 12.23 -9.30
N ASP A 93 16.73 12.21 -9.07
CA ASP A 93 17.56 11.00 -9.01
C ASP A 93 17.11 10.08 -7.87
N PHE A 94 16.65 10.71 -6.80
CA PHE A 94 16.03 10.06 -5.64
C PHE A 94 14.68 10.71 -5.36
N VAL A 95 13.71 9.89 -4.94
CA VAL A 95 12.36 10.35 -4.63
C VAL A 95 11.99 9.93 -3.21
N PHE A 96 11.77 10.90 -2.34
CA PHE A 96 11.13 10.68 -1.05
C PHE A 96 9.63 10.53 -1.23
N GLU A 97 9.03 9.55 -0.59
CA GLU A 97 7.59 9.35 -0.53
C GLU A 97 7.10 9.50 0.92
N PHE A 98 6.20 10.45 1.15
CA PHE A 98 5.54 10.68 2.43
C PHE A 98 4.06 10.31 2.31
N ASP A 99 3.68 9.18 2.92
CA ASP A 99 2.32 8.61 2.81
C ASP A 99 1.27 9.33 3.68
N ASP A 100 1.69 10.29 4.50
CA ASP A 100 0.83 11.20 5.28
C ASP A 100 1.60 12.49 5.68
N THR A 101 0.89 13.43 6.30
CA THR A 101 1.43 14.72 6.76
C THR A 101 1.69 14.75 8.27
N VAL A 102 2.09 13.64 8.87
CA VAL A 102 2.45 13.57 10.29
C VAL A 102 3.95 13.81 10.46
N LEU A 103 4.30 14.90 11.12
CA LEU A 103 5.69 15.27 11.40
C LEU A 103 6.12 14.62 12.73
N ASP A 104 6.80 13.49 12.68
CA ASP A 104 7.36 12.78 13.84
C ASP A 104 8.82 12.35 13.63
N PHE A 105 9.49 12.94 12.62
CA PHE A 105 10.88 12.73 12.26
C PHE A 105 11.65 14.07 12.22
N THR A 106 12.96 13.98 12.22
CA THR A 106 13.86 15.13 12.17
C THR A 106 14.56 15.25 10.80
N GLU A 107 15.15 16.42 10.50
CA GLU A 107 16.02 16.61 9.34
C GLU A 107 17.12 15.56 9.27
N GLU A 108 17.77 15.25 10.41
CA GLU A 108 18.82 14.22 10.46
C GLU A 108 18.30 12.84 10.05
N THR A 109 17.06 12.48 10.40
CA THR A 109 16.45 11.22 9.99
C THR A 109 16.30 11.15 8.46
N VAL A 110 15.85 12.25 7.83
CA VAL A 110 15.70 12.31 6.37
C VAL A 110 17.07 12.16 5.70
N MET A 111 18.09 12.85 6.23
CA MET A 111 19.45 12.77 5.70
C MET A 111 20.13 11.42 5.94
N GLN A 112 19.82 10.72 7.03
CA GLN A 112 20.29 9.34 7.25
C GLN A 112 19.70 8.38 6.21
N VAL A 113 18.42 8.51 5.89
CA VAL A 113 17.76 7.71 4.85
C VAL A 113 18.39 7.97 3.48
N TYR A 114 18.66 9.23 3.15
CA TYR A 114 19.33 9.62 1.91
C TYR A 114 20.76 9.05 1.83
N ARG A 115 21.58 9.24 2.88
CA ARG A 115 22.96 8.69 2.91
C ARG A 115 22.96 7.18 2.77
N ARG A 116 22.00 6.50 3.38
CA ARG A 116 21.86 5.05 3.25
C ARG A 116 21.54 4.63 1.81
N ALA A 117 20.72 5.39 1.09
CA ALA A 117 20.46 5.16 -0.33
C ALA A 117 21.74 5.33 -1.17
N LEU A 118 22.61 6.30 -0.85
CA LEU A 118 23.90 6.49 -1.52
C LEU A 118 24.87 5.30 -1.33
N GLU A 119 24.71 4.49 -0.30
CA GLU A 119 25.48 3.26 -0.11
C GLU A 119 25.08 2.12 -1.06
N GLY A 120 24.17 2.39 -1.99
CA GLY A 120 23.76 1.46 -3.04
C GLY A 120 22.48 0.67 -2.73
N TYR A 121 21.69 1.15 -1.77
CA TYR A 121 20.33 0.67 -1.56
C TYR A 121 19.36 1.44 -2.44
N ASP A 122 18.47 0.73 -3.11
CA ASP A 122 17.52 1.31 -4.05
C ASP A 122 16.26 1.82 -3.35
N ILE A 123 15.92 1.19 -2.22
CA ILE A 123 14.76 1.54 -1.40
C ILE A 123 15.21 1.55 0.06
N VAL A 124 15.05 2.69 0.74
CA VAL A 124 15.32 2.79 2.17
C VAL A 124 14.09 3.35 2.86
N SER A 125 13.53 2.57 3.79
CA SER A 125 12.31 2.93 4.54
C SER A 125 12.66 3.44 5.94
N ALA A 126 11.91 4.42 6.43
CA ALA A 126 12.05 4.96 7.78
C ALA A 126 10.89 4.53 8.69
N PHE A 127 11.21 3.96 9.85
CA PHE A 127 10.25 3.46 10.83
C PHE A 127 10.39 4.19 12.17
N PRO A 128 9.28 4.69 12.74
CA PRO A 128 9.29 5.20 14.10
C PRO A 128 9.47 4.03 15.10
N ASP A 129 10.32 4.23 16.11
CA ASP A 129 10.49 3.31 17.24
C ASP A 129 9.25 3.36 18.17
N ARG A 130 8.10 3.04 17.62
CA ARG A 130 6.82 2.93 18.35
C ARG A 130 6.24 1.56 18.07
N GLY A 131 5.73 0.92 19.12
CA GLY A 131 5.09 -0.38 19.01
C GLY A 131 3.99 -0.39 17.96
N GLU A 132 4.06 -1.32 17.02
CA GLU A 132 3.02 -1.52 16.00
C GLU A 132 1.68 -1.88 16.64
N ARG A 133 0.58 -1.43 16.02
CA ARG A 133 -0.76 -1.88 16.43
C ARG A 133 -0.88 -3.39 16.24
N LEU A 134 -1.48 -4.10 17.21
CA LEU A 134 -1.65 -5.55 17.16
C LEU A 134 -2.29 -6.05 15.86
N THR A 135 -3.25 -5.29 15.32
CA THR A 135 -3.91 -5.61 14.04
C THR A 135 -2.97 -5.53 12.83
N SER A 136 -2.09 -4.54 12.80
CA SER A 136 -1.06 -4.40 11.75
C SER A 136 -0.03 -5.51 11.86
N ARG A 137 0.41 -5.82 13.07
CA ARG A 137 1.38 -6.90 13.34
C ARG A 137 0.84 -8.27 12.93
N LEU A 138 -0.44 -8.56 13.22
CA LEU A 138 -1.10 -9.79 12.77
C LEU A 138 -1.21 -9.87 11.25
N PHE A 139 -1.59 -8.76 10.61
CA PHE A 139 -1.68 -8.69 9.16
C PHE A 139 -0.31 -8.92 8.50
N TYR A 140 0.73 -8.21 8.95
CA TYR A 140 2.06 -8.34 8.40
C TYR A 140 2.66 -9.74 8.63
N LYS A 141 2.44 -10.32 9.81
CA LYS A 141 2.87 -11.70 10.11
C LYS A 141 2.16 -12.72 9.22
N ALA A 142 0.85 -12.55 9.00
CA ALA A 142 0.10 -13.41 8.08
C ALA A 142 0.59 -13.24 6.63
N PHE A 143 0.83 -12.01 6.21
CA PHE A 143 1.35 -11.71 4.87
C PHE A 143 2.76 -12.29 4.66
N GLU A 144 3.65 -12.16 5.65
CA GLU A 144 5.03 -12.69 5.62
C GLU A 144 5.05 -14.23 5.54
N GLN A 145 4.20 -14.90 6.32
CA GLN A 145 4.08 -16.37 6.29
C GLN A 145 3.47 -16.92 4.99
N LEU A 146 2.64 -16.12 4.32
CA LEU A 146 1.86 -16.52 3.16
C LEU A 146 2.44 -15.99 1.85
N SER A 147 3.41 -15.06 1.92
CA SER A 147 4.16 -14.54 0.77
C SER A 147 5.35 -15.45 0.48
N SER A 148 5.64 -15.65 -0.79
CA SER A 148 6.77 -16.48 -1.26
C SER A 148 8.15 -15.86 -1.01
N ARG A 149 8.23 -14.63 -0.51
CA ARG A 149 9.49 -13.91 -0.23
C ARG A 149 9.43 -13.24 1.14
N SER A 150 10.51 -13.38 1.91
CA SER A 150 10.69 -12.73 3.21
C SER A 150 10.94 -11.23 3.01
N TYR A 151 9.91 -10.42 3.19
CA TYR A 151 10.01 -8.98 3.28
C TYR A 151 9.36 -8.54 4.60
N HIS A 152 10.12 -7.84 5.44
CA HIS A 152 9.58 -7.31 6.69
C HIS A 152 8.66 -6.13 6.40
N PHE A 153 7.36 -6.39 6.37
CA PHE A 153 6.35 -5.35 6.30
C PHE A 153 6.18 -4.71 7.67
N THR A 154 6.51 -3.45 7.78
CA THR A 154 6.33 -2.65 8.98
C THR A 154 5.60 -1.35 8.65
N SER A 155 5.13 -0.65 9.67
CA SER A 155 4.48 0.66 9.51
C SER A 155 5.52 1.75 9.24
N GLU A 156 6.06 1.80 8.02
CA GLU A 156 6.97 2.87 7.62
C GLU A 156 6.24 4.22 7.56
N ARG A 157 6.96 5.29 7.92
CA ARG A 157 6.47 6.66 7.88
C ARG A 157 6.72 7.29 6.51
N PHE A 158 7.95 7.16 6.03
CA PHE A 158 8.36 7.61 4.71
C PHE A 158 9.45 6.69 4.17
N ARG A 159 9.77 6.83 2.90
CA ARG A 159 10.84 6.09 2.23
C ARG A 159 11.52 6.94 1.18
N ILE A 160 12.71 6.50 0.76
CA ILE A 160 13.38 7.02 -0.42
C ILE A 160 13.49 5.93 -1.48
N LEU A 161 13.28 6.29 -2.73
CA LEU A 161 13.40 5.44 -3.90
C LEU A 161 14.48 5.98 -4.82
N SER A 162 15.35 5.11 -5.34
CA SER A 162 16.24 5.48 -6.45
C SER A 162 15.46 5.60 -7.77
N ARG A 163 15.92 6.39 -8.71
CA ARG A 163 15.34 6.49 -10.06
C ARG A 163 15.22 5.11 -10.73
N ARG A 164 16.14 4.20 -10.42
CA ARG A 164 16.13 2.83 -10.93
C ARG A 164 14.89 2.04 -10.49
N VAL A 165 14.40 2.25 -9.26
CA VAL A 165 13.15 1.63 -8.76
C VAL A 165 11.97 2.13 -9.60
N ILE A 166 11.85 3.45 -9.73
CA ILE A 166 10.73 4.09 -10.44
C ILE A 166 10.69 3.60 -11.89
N ASN A 167 11.81 3.63 -12.58
CA ASN A 167 11.92 3.16 -13.96
C ASN A 167 11.57 1.67 -14.08
N ARG A 168 12.01 0.83 -13.13
CA ARG A 168 11.69 -0.60 -13.14
C ARG A 168 10.20 -0.85 -12.94
N ILE A 169 9.57 -0.17 -11.98
CA ILE A 169 8.14 -0.31 -11.70
C ILE A 169 7.31 0.19 -12.88
N SER A 170 7.68 1.32 -13.45
CA SER A 170 7.04 1.87 -14.65
C SER A 170 7.08 0.90 -15.84
N THR A 171 8.20 0.18 -16.04
CA THR A 171 8.33 -0.83 -17.10
C THR A 171 7.61 -2.14 -16.80
N MET A 172 7.39 -2.48 -15.53
CA MET A 172 6.65 -3.70 -15.16
C MET A 172 5.17 -3.64 -15.57
N ASN A 173 4.65 -2.44 -15.89
CA ASN A 173 3.26 -2.18 -16.32
C ASN A 173 2.22 -2.88 -15.42
N THR A 174 2.59 -3.11 -14.16
CA THR A 174 1.78 -3.81 -13.17
C THR A 174 0.96 -2.80 -12.38
N MET A 175 -0.29 -3.11 -12.18
CA MET A 175 -1.18 -2.34 -11.33
C MET A 175 -0.60 -2.22 -9.92
N THR A 176 -0.27 -1.01 -9.50
CA THR A 176 0.26 -0.75 -8.16
C THR A 176 -0.91 -0.67 -7.17
N ILE A 177 -1.55 -1.81 -6.87
CA ILE A 177 -2.63 -1.86 -5.88
C ILE A 177 -2.09 -1.59 -4.48
N TYR A 178 -0.87 -2.05 -4.22
CA TYR A 178 -0.18 -1.86 -2.95
C TYR A 178 1.32 -1.69 -3.21
N ARG A 179 1.80 -0.44 -3.18
CA ARG A 179 3.18 -0.06 -3.52
C ARG A 179 4.23 -0.86 -2.73
N LYS A 180 4.02 -1.05 -1.42
CA LYS A 180 4.94 -1.82 -0.56
C LYS A 180 5.16 -3.25 -1.08
N ALA A 181 4.10 -3.91 -1.56
CA ALA A 181 4.24 -5.26 -2.12
C ALA A 181 4.98 -5.26 -3.47
N VAL A 182 4.79 -4.22 -4.28
CA VAL A 182 5.53 -4.06 -5.54
C VAL A 182 7.01 -3.81 -5.26
N TYR A 183 7.32 -2.93 -4.29
CA TYR A 183 8.70 -2.64 -3.87
C TYR A 183 9.39 -3.88 -3.32
N ALA A 184 8.71 -4.67 -2.49
CA ALA A 184 9.22 -5.94 -1.98
C ALA A 184 9.57 -6.94 -3.09
N ASN A 185 8.81 -6.94 -4.17
CA ASN A 185 8.96 -7.90 -5.27
C ASN A 185 9.76 -7.38 -6.47
N CYS A 186 10.20 -6.11 -6.48
CA CYS A 186 10.93 -5.53 -7.60
C CYS A 186 12.35 -6.09 -7.78
N GLY A 187 12.86 -6.86 -6.80
CA GLY A 187 14.17 -7.51 -6.88
C GLY A 187 15.35 -6.55 -6.75
N LEU A 188 15.14 -5.36 -6.20
CA LEU A 188 16.18 -4.37 -5.93
C LEU A 188 16.58 -4.40 -4.45
N LYS A 189 17.74 -3.79 -4.12
CA LYS A 189 18.26 -3.78 -2.75
C LYS A 189 17.43 -2.85 -1.86
N THR A 190 16.95 -3.39 -0.75
CA THR A 190 16.15 -2.66 0.23
C THR A 190 16.85 -2.62 1.59
N ASP A 191 16.65 -1.54 2.33
CA ASP A 191 17.07 -1.42 3.72
C ASP A 191 16.10 -0.53 4.51
N HIS A 192 16.31 -0.40 5.82
CA HIS A 192 15.46 0.38 6.68
C HIS A 192 16.23 1.06 7.80
N ILE A 193 15.71 2.18 8.28
CA ILE A 193 16.21 2.94 9.41
C ILE A 193 15.11 3.05 10.46
N VAL A 194 15.45 2.72 11.70
CA VAL A 194 14.55 2.93 12.85
C VAL A 194 14.97 4.21 13.57
N TYR A 195 14.03 5.13 13.76
CA TYR A 195 14.28 6.41 14.44
C TYR A 195 13.36 6.59 15.64
N LYS A 196 13.81 7.38 16.61
CA LYS A 196 12.99 7.79 17.75
C LYS A 196 11.99 8.84 17.28
N ALA A 197 10.70 8.46 17.29
CA ALA A 197 9.65 9.39 16.91
C ALA A 197 9.40 10.39 18.02
N ASP A 198 9.33 11.66 17.68
CA ASP A 198 8.81 12.69 18.58
C ASP A 198 7.34 12.41 18.89
N ALA A 199 6.88 12.88 20.06
CA ALA A 199 5.51 12.64 20.54
C ALA A 199 4.47 13.42 19.69
N GLY A 200 4.49 13.21 18.37
CA GLY A 200 3.57 13.78 17.41
C GLY A 200 2.13 13.32 17.65
N ARG A 201 1.17 14.18 17.41
CA ARG A 201 -0.27 13.90 17.50
C ARG A 201 -0.65 12.68 16.68
N GLN A 202 -1.13 11.62 17.33
CA GLN A 202 -1.87 10.56 16.66
C GLN A 202 -3.28 11.09 16.39
N GLU A 203 -3.54 11.53 15.17
CA GLU A 203 -4.90 11.89 14.78
C GLU A 203 -5.71 10.70 14.30
N GLY A 204 -7.01 10.78 14.61
CA GLY A 204 -7.99 9.81 14.14
C GLY A 204 -8.12 9.88 12.62
N LYS A 205 -7.80 8.80 11.94
CA LYS A 205 -7.96 8.67 10.49
C LYS A 205 -9.44 8.77 10.11
N ASP A 206 -9.72 9.46 9.03
CA ASP A 206 -11.08 9.61 8.50
C ASP A 206 -11.72 8.22 8.25
N ARG A 207 -13.06 8.19 8.32
CA ARG A 207 -13.85 6.96 8.09
C ARG A 207 -13.63 6.39 6.70
N GLN A 208 -13.45 7.26 5.70
CA GLN A 208 -13.21 6.88 4.31
C GLN A 208 -11.84 6.24 4.14
N GLU A 209 -10.80 6.81 4.74
CA GLU A 209 -9.44 6.26 4.76
C GLU A 209 -9.39 4.89 5.46
N ARG A 210 -10.12 4.71 6.58
CA ARG A 210 -10.21 3.41 7.27
C ARG A 210 -10.88 2.33 6.41
N LYS A 211 -11.93 2.69 5.66
CA LYS A 211 -12.61 1.77 4.74
C LYS A 211 -11.70 1.38 3.58
N TYR A 212 -11.01 2.37 3.00
CA TYR A 212 -10.03 2.15 1.94
C TYR A 212 -8.90 1.22 2.38
N ARG A 213 -8.27 1.48 3.54
CA ARG A 213 -7.18 0.63 4.08
C ARG A 213 -7.62 -0.81 4.36
N ARG A 214 -8.85 -1.03 4.85
CA ARG A 214 -9.38 -2.38 5.04
C ARG A 214 -9.53 -3.12 3.70
N ARG A 215 -10.08 -2.44 2.71
CA ARG A 215 -10.25 -3.00 1.36
C ARG A 215 -8.88 -3.31 0.74
N LEU A 216 -7.96 -2.37 0.82
CA LEU A 216 -6.59 -2.54 0.35
C LEU A 216 -5.89 -3.75 1.01
N ALA A 217 -6.03 -3.89 2.33
CA ALA A 217 -5.46 -5.03 3.05
C ALA A 217 -6.03 -6.37 2.57
N THR A 218 -7.34 -6.46 2.36
CA THR A 218 -8.00 -7.67 1.86
C THR A 218 -7.56 -7.99 0.43
N ASP A 219 -7.56 -6.98 -0.45
CA ASP A 219 -7.18 -7.15 -1.85
C ASP A 219 -5.69 -7.52 -1.99
N SER A 220 -4.83 -6.90 -1.19
CA SER A 220 -3.40 -7.24 -1.13
C SER A 220 -3.16 -8.66 -0.64
N LEU A 221 -3.87 -9.10 0.38
CA LEU A 221 -3.74 -10.47 0.90
C LEU A 221 -4.13 -11.49 -0.17
N ILE A 222 -5.19 -11.24 -0.91
CA ILE A 222 -5.65 -12.15 -1.97
C ILE A 222 -4.69 -12.17 -3.16
N LEU A 223 -4.17 -10.99 -3.58
CA LEU A 223 -3.34 -10.87 -4.78
C LEU A 223 -1.90 -11.34 -4.59
N PHE A 224 -1.31 -11.02 -3.44
CA PHE A 224 0.12 -11.27 -3.18
C PHE A 224 0.37 -12.52 -2.33
N THR A 225 -0.69 -13.26 -1.93
CA THR A 225 -0.55 -14.49 -1.16
C THR A 225 -1.32 -15.64 -1.78
N GLU A 226 -0.89 -16.87 -1.51
CA GLU A 226 -1.58 -18.09 -1.95
C GLU A 226 -2.78 -18.49 -1.06
N VAL A 227 -3.25 -17.59 -0.18
CA VAL A 227 -4.30 -17.90 0.81
C VAL A 227 -5.57 -18.41 0.14
N GLY A 228 -6.06 -17.69 -0.88
CA GLY A 228 -7.27 -18.09 -1.59
C GLY A 228 -7.12 -19.43 -2.28
N TYR A 229 -5.97 -19.69 -2.91
CA TYR A 229 -5.66 -20.94 -3.54
C TYR A 229 -5.60 -22.10 -2.52
N ARG A 230 -4.84 -21.94 -1.44
CA ARG A 230 -4.73 -22.96 -0.37
C ARG A 230 -6.07 -23.22 0.32
N PHE A 231 -6.87 -22.18 0.55
CA PHE A 231 -8.21 -22.34 1.09
C PHE A 231 -9.12 -23.11 0.12
N SER A 232 -9.09 -22.80 -1.16
CA SER A 232 -9.88 -23.52 -2.18
C SER A 232 -9.51 -25.00 -2.26
N ILE A 233 -8.21 -25.33 -2.25
CA ILE A 233 -7.74 -26.71 -2.20
C ILE A 233 -8.20 -27.39 -0.90
N GLY A 234 -8.04 -26.74 0.24
CA GLY A 234 -8.46 -27.28 1.54
C GLY A 234 -9.96 -27.60 1.56
N MET A 235 -10.80 -26.70 1.04
CA MET A 235 -12.25 -26.92 0.91
C MET A 235 -12.55 -28.06 -0.06
N THR A 236 -11.86 -28.15 -1.19
CA THR A 236 -12.04 -29.23 -2.14
C THR A 236 -11.70 -30.59 -1.51
N LEU A 237 -10.57 -30.70 -0.84
CA LEU A 237 -10.15 -31.93 -0.13
C LEU A 237 -11.13 -32.29 0.99
N LEU A 238 -11.63 -31.30 1.74
CA LEU A 238 -12.67 -31.51 2.76
C LEU A 238 -13.93 -32.09 2.14
N MET A 239 -14.41 -31.52 1.03
CA MET A 239 -15.61 -32.01 0.33
C MET A 239 -15.40 -33.41 -0.26
N MET A 240 -14.22 -33.69 -0.82
CA MET A 240 -13.87 -35.03 -1.30
C MET A 240 -13.87 -36.06 -0.16
N SER A 241 -13.24 -35.74 0.97
CA SER A 241 -13.21 -36.65 2.12
C SER A 241 -14.61 -36.90 2.68
N LEU A 242 -15.43 -35.86 2.77
CA LEU A 242 -16.82 -35.98 3.20
C LEU A 242 -17.64 -36.86 2.24
N SER A 243 -17.43 -36.73 0.93
CA SER A 243 -18.06 -37.55 -0.08
C SER A 243 -17.68 -39.02 0.09
N VAL A 244 -16.41 -39.31 0.33
CA VAL A 244 -15.94 -40.70 0.58
C VAL A 244 -16.59 -41.30 1.84
N VAL A 245 -16.63 -40.52 2.94
CA VAL A 245 -17.29 -40.94 4.17
C VAL A 245 -18.77 -41.23 3.95
N MET A 246 -19.45 -40.38 3.18
CA MET A 246 -20.87 -40.59 2.85
C MET A 246 -21.11 -41.82 1.97
N VAL A 247 -20.23 -42.12 1.03
CA VAL A 247 -20.30 -43.34 0.23
C VAL A 247 -20.15 -44.59 1.13
N ILE A 248 -19.14 -44.59 2.01
CA ILE A 248 -18.91 -45.65 2.97
C ILE A 248 -20.13 -45.82 3.89
N TYR A 249 -20.64 -44.76 4.45
CA TYR A 249 -21.82 -44.74 5.29
C TYR A 249 -23.04 -45.34 4.55
N THR A 250 -23.27 -44.92 3.31
CA THR A 250 -24.37 -45.41 2.48
C THR A 250 -24.26 -46.93 2.22
N LEU A 251 -23.04 -47.40 1.90
CA LEU A 251 -22.80 -48.83 1.67
C LEU A 251 -23.02 -49.66 2.95
N VAL A 252 -22.49 -49.21 4.09
CA VAL A 252 -22.66 -49.86 5.39
C VAL A 252 -24.14 -49.93 5.73
N THR A 253 -24.89 -48.86 5.62
CA THR A 253 -26.31 -48.77 5.92
C THR A 253 -27.14 -49.65 4.99
N TYR A 254 -26.77 -49.74 3.71
CA TYR A 254 -27.43 -50.63 2.74
C TYR A 254 -27.32 -52.11 3.12
N PHE A 255 -26.17 -52.56 3.62
CA PHE A 255 -25.95 -53.96 3.98
C PHE A 255 -26.39 -54.30 5.42
N THR A 256 -26.54 -53.31 6.33
CA THR A 256 -26.81 -53.55 7.75
C THR A 256 -28.25 -53.22 8.17
N ALA A 257 -28.89 -52.27 7.51
CA ALA A 257 -30.23 -51.82 7.84
C ALA A 257 -31.02 -51.57 6.55
N HIS A 258 -32.30 -52.01 6.52
CA HIS A 258 -33.18 -51.68 5.40
C HIS A 258 -33.66 -50.22 5.52
N PRO A 259 -33.02 -49.27 4.87
CA PRO A 259 -33.26 -47.85 5.15
C PRO A 259 -34.43 -47.34 4.31
N VAL A 260 -35.42 -46.81 4.98
CA VAL A 260 -36.39 -45.85 4.41
C VAL A 260 -35.98 -44.42 4.77
N GLU A 261 -34.96 -44.24 5.61
CA GLU A 261 -34.62 -43.01 6.27
C GLU A 261 -33.38 -42.26 5.69
N GLY A 262 -33.15 -42.30 4.37
CA GLY A 262 -32.01 -41.59 3.75
C GLY A 262 -32.19 -40.09 3.55
N TRP A 263 -33.35 -39.51 3.87
CA TRP A 263 -33.68 -38.14 3.52
C TRP A 263 -32.82 -37.08 4.27
N THR A 264 -32.68 -37.22 5.57
CA THR A 264 -31.96 -36.25 6.41
C THR A 264 -30.48 -36.23 6.09
N THR A 265 -29.87 -37.38 5.92
CA THR A 265 -28.42 -37.46 5.57
C THR A 265 -28.14 -36.96 4.17
N THR A 266 -29.01 -37.26 3.21
CA THR A 266 -28.87 -36.77 1.83
C THR A 266 -28.98 -35.24 1.78
N ILE A 267 -29.96 -34.68 2.46
CA ILE A 267 -30.15 -33.21 2.50
C ILE A 267 -28.98 -32.55 3.22
N LEU A 268 -28.51 -33.05 4.35
CA LEU A 268 -27.37 -32.51 5.08
C LEU A 268 -26.09 -32.56 4.22
N PHE A 269 -25.82 -33.64 3.55
CA PHE A 269 -24.69 -33.80 2.66
C PHE A 269 -24.74 -32.84 1.47
N LEU A 270 -25.91 -32.78 0.80
CA LEU A 270 -26.10 -31.82 -0.30
C LEU A 270 -25.91 -30.38 0.17
N SER A 271 -26.49 -30.03 1.31
CA SER A 271 -26.36 -28.66 1.86
C SER A 271 -24.91 -28.31 2.15
N LEU A 272 -24.15 -29.22 2.76
CA LEU A 272 -22.75 -29.02 3.06
C LEU A 272 -21.88 -28.96 1.80
N GLY A 273 -22.18 -29.84 0.82
CA GLY A 273 -21.51 -29.83 -0.49
C GLY A 273 -21.74 -28.55 -1.26
N PHE A 274 -22.98 -28.09 -1.31
CA PHE A 274 -23.29 -26.79 -1.94
C PHE A 274 -22.64 -25.61 -1.21
N PHE A 275 -22.63 -25.60 0.13
CA PHE A 275 -21.96 -24.56 0.89
C PHE A 275 -20.47 -24.46 0.52
N GLY A 276 -19.76 -25.59 0.46
CA GLY A 276 -18.37 -25.64 0.02
C GLY A 276 -18.17 -25.16 -1.41
N LEU A 277 -19.05 -25.60 -2.31
CA LEU A 277 -19.01 -25.23 -3.73
C LEU A 277 -19.24 -23.74 -3.93
N PHE A 278 -20.19 -23.14 -3.21
CA PHE A 278 -20.42 -21.71 -3.23
C PHE A 278 -19.25 -20.91 -2.60
N GLY A 279 -18.60 -21.47 -1.57
CA GLY A 279 -17.38 -20.86 -1.01
C GLY A 279 -16.25 -20.76 -2.04
N ILE A 280 -15.99 -21.85 -2.77
CA ILE A 280 -14.99 -21.87 -3.84
C ILE A 280 -15.37 -20.91 -4.97
N LEU A 281 -16.64 -20.92 -5.39
CA LEU A 281 -17.14 -20.02 -6.43
C LEU A 281 -16.99 -18.55 -6.05
N THR A 282 -17.26 -18.19 -4.80
CA THR A 282 -17.09 -16.81 -4.30
C THR A 282 -15.63 -16.36 -4.41
N ILE A 283 -14.69 -17.23 -4.05
CA ILE A 283 -13.26 -16.95 -4.19
C ILE A 283 -12.87 -16.83 -5.67
N ALA A 284 -13.33 -17.75 -6.52
CA ALA A 284 -13.05 -17.72 -7.97
C ALA A 284 -13.56 -16.41 -8.61
N VAL A 285 -14.78 -15.99 -8.28
CA VAL A 285 -15.33 -14.71 -8.75
C VAL A 285 -14.48 -13.52 -8.28
N LYS A 286 -13.99 -13.54 -7.03
CA LYS A 286 -13.10 -12.47 -6.54
C LYS A 286 -11.77 -12.44 -7.30
N TYR A 287 -11.16 -13.58 -7.59
CA TYR A 287 -9.96 -13.64 -8.43
C TYR A 287 -10.21 -13.12 -9.84
N LEU A 288 -11.33 -13.51 -10.46
CA LEU A 288 -11.73 -13.02 -11.78
C LEU A 288 -11.91 -11.50 -11.77
N GLN A 289 -12.56 -10.95 -10.75
CA GLN A 289 -12.72 -9.50 -10.59
C GLN A 289 -11.37 -8.79 -10.54
N LEU A 290 -10.42 -9.32 -9.76
CA LEU A 290 -9.08 -8.75 -9.65
C LEU A 290 -8.29 -8.84 -10.97
N ILE A 291 -8.42 -9.95 -11.70
CA ILE A 291 -7.81 -10.10 -13.04
C ILE A 291 -8.39 -9.08 -14.01
N VAL A 292 -9.70 -8.91 -14.02
CA VAL A 292 -10.38 -7.89 -14.84
C VAL A 292 -9.87 -6.49 -14.49
N ASP A 293 -9.77 -6.17 -13.19
CA ASP A 293 -9.24 -4.89 -12.72
C ASP A 293 -7.78 -4.68 -13.17
N MET A 294 -6.94 -5.71 -13.17
CA MET A 294 -5.56 -5.63 -13.65
C MET A 294 -5.45 -5.46 -15.17
N VAL A 295 -6.30 -6.13 -15.94
CA VAL A 295 -6.23 -6.12 -17.42
C VAL A 295 -6.81 -4.83 -18.00
N PHE A 296 -7.91 -4.33 -17.46
CA PHE A 296 -8.66 -3.23 -18.07
C PHE A 296 -8.31 -1.84 -17.52
N LYS A 297 -7.68 -1.72 -16.33
CA LYS A 297 -7.28 -0.43 -15.75
C LYS A 297 -5.82 -0.11 -16.06
N ARG A 298 -5.52 0.37 -17.27
CA ARG A 298 -4.15 0.74 -17.68
C ARG A 298 -3.63 2.06 -17.11
N LYS A 299 -4.51 2.99 -16.73
CA LYS A 299 -4.16 4.20 -15.98
C LYS A 299 -5.09 4.31 -14.80
N HIS A 300 -4.51 4.28 -13.60
CA HIS A 300 -5.26 4.14 -12.37
C HIS A 300 -5.54 5.45 -11.66
N TYR A 301 -5.06 6.56 -12.23
CA TYR A 301 -5.30 7.87 -11.66
C TYR A 301 -5.71 8.86 -12.74
N SER A 302 -6.52 9.82 -12.33
CA SER A 302 -6.91 10.97 -13.11
C SER A 302 -6.67 12.20 -12.25
N PHE A 303 -5.93 13.16 -12.77
CA PHE A 303 -5.74 14.45 -12.10
C PHE A 303 -6.46 15.54 -12.89
N GLU A 304 -7.00 16.51 -12.15
CA GLU A 304 -7.70 17.65 -12.72
C GLU A 304 -6.70 18.69 -13.23
N SER A 305 -5.69 18.97 -12.40
CA SER A 305 -4.68 20.00 -12.71
C SER A 305 -3.35 19.69 -12.03
N VAL A 306 -2.29 20.26 -12.61
CA VAL A 306 -0.97 20.36 -11.97
C VAL A 306 -0.66 21.86 -11.88
N GLU A 307 -0.52 22.35 -10.65
CA GLU A 307 -0.25 23.76 -10.38
C GLU A 307 1.18 23.91 -9.89
N LYS A 308 1.94 24.82 -10.50
CA LYS A 308 3.24 25.24 -9.98
C LYS A 308 3.05 26.40 -9.01
N ILE A 309 3.45 26.23 -7.76
CA ILE A 309 3.32 27.23 -6.70
C ILE A 309 4.49 28.21 -6.73
N THR A 310 5.72 27.70 -6.84
CA THR A 310 6.92 28.54 -6.99
C THR A 310 7.01 29.04 -8.43
N GLN A 311 7.03 30.36 -8.60
CA GLN A 311 7.23 31.03 -9.90
C GLN A 311 8.69 31.36 -10.16
#